data_913463e7eceec5e73070b0b8fabe624f
#
_entry.id   913463e7eceec5e73070b0b8fabe624f
#
_cell.length_a   1.000
_cell.length_b   1.000
_cell.length_c   1.000
_cell.angle_alpha   90.00
_cell.angle_beta   90.00
_cell.angle_gamma   90.00
#
_symmetry.space_group_name_H-M   'P 1'
#
loop_
_entity.id
_entity.type
_entity.pdbx_description
1 polymer ?
#
loop_
_entity_poly.entity_id
_entity_poly.type
_entity_poly.pdbx_seq_one_letter_code
_entity_poly.pdbx_strand_id
1 'polypeptide(L)'
;YLRSKIRNLKKPLEKSGIKYEKIFKSIQNLSQSKITLEQHLNKIFKKLIIKANNEILINFKNYKDLNMDTKIALINHSVKQLKSNYYDLRSKKVENLISSLDKKGFKNSTLGGCIFFKKGEYLRLKVEKR
;
A
#
# COMPACT_ATOMS: atom_id res chain seq x y z
N TYR A 1 -20.15 -13.00 8.45
CA TYR A 1 -19.95 -13.28 7.03
C TYR A 1 -18.81 -14.26 6.80
N LEU A 2 -17.60 -13.88 7.17
CA LEU A 2 -16.45 -14.78 7.14
C LEU A 2 -16.61 -15.93 8.12
N ARG A 3 -17.18 -15.67 9.29
CA ARG A 3 -17.46 -16.67 10.32
C ARG A 3 -18.40 -17.77 9.82
N SER A 4 -19.43 -17.41 9.05
CA SER A 4 -20.37 -18.38 8.47
C SER A 4 -19.70 -19.28 7.45
N LYS A 5 -18.84 -18.73 6.60
CA LYS A 5 -18.07 -19.50 5.62
C LYS A 5 -17.11 -20.47 6.31
N ILE A 6 -16.43 -20.04 7.38
CA ILE A 6 -15.54 -20.90 8.16
C ILE A 6 -16.29 -22.03 8.82
N ARG A 7 -17.47 -21.75 9.42
CA ARG A 7 -18.32 -22.78 10.03
C ARG A 7 -18.75 -23.83 9.01
N ASN A 8 -19.13 -23.41 7.80
CA ASN A 8 -19.56 -24.32 6.74
C ASN A 8 -18.44 -25.22 6.23
N LEU A 9 -17.18 -24.79 6.40
CA LEU A 9 -16.00 -25.56 6.02
C LEU A 9 -15.51 -26.49 7.13
N LYS A 10 -16.02 -26.35 8.35
CA LYS A 10 -15.54 -27.11 9.52
C LYS A 10 -15.57 -28.63 9.31
N LYS A 11 -16.70 -29.17 8.92
CA LYS A 11 -16.86 -30.64 8.71
C LYS A 11 -15.98 -31.17 7.57
N PRO A 12 -15.95 -30.54 6.37
CA PRO A 12 -15.07 -30.99 5.31
C PRO A 12 -13.58 -30.92 5.70
N LEU A 13 -13.17 -29.90 6.45
CA LEU A 13 -11.78 -29.74 6.88
C LEU A 13 -11.40 -30.79 7.93
N GLU A 14 -12.27 -31.11 8.88
CA GLU A 14 -12.05 -32.16 9.87
C GLU A 14 -11.92 -33.53 9.19
N LYS A 15 -12.73 -33.81 8.17
CA LYS A 15 -12.62 -35.04 7.37
C LYS A 15 -11.29 -35.15 6.64
N SER A 16 -10.70 -34.03 6.21
CA SER A 16 -9.39 -34.01 5.54
C SER A 16 -8.21 -34.10 6.50
N GLY A 17 -8.46 -34.17 7.80
CA GLY A 17 -7.43 -34.24 8.84
C GLY A 17 -6.93 -32.89 9.33
N ILE A 18 -7.51 -31.78 8.86
CA ILE A 18 -7.15 -30.44 9.29
C ILE A 18 -8.05 -30.05 10.47
N LYS A 19 -7.43 -29.75 11.62
CA LYS A 19 -8.18 -29.29 12.79
C LYS A 19 -8.59 -27.84 12.65
N TYR A 20 -9.86 -27.54 12.92
CA TYR A 20 -10.43 -26.20 12.88
C TYR A 20 -9.63 -25.21 13.75
N GLU A 21 -9.20 -25.64 14.93
CA GLU A 21 -8.42 -24.81 15.86
C GLU A 21 -7.11 -24.32 15.25
N LYS A 22 -6.43 -25.16 14.46
CA LYS A 22 -5.19 -24.77 13.78
C LYS A 22 -5.43 -23.67 12.72
N ILE A 23 -6.54 -23.78 11.98
CA ILE A 23 -6.92 -22.77 10.99
C ILE A 23 -7.23 -21.44 11.67
N PHE A 24 -8.01 -21.47 12.73
CA PHE A 24 -8.36 -20.28 13.51
C PHE A 24 -7.12 -19.60 14.08
N LYS A 25 -6.20 -20.37 14.62
CA LYS A 25 -4.93 -19.85 15.15
C LYS A 25 -4.05 -19.22 14.06
N SER A 26 -4.03 -19.84 12.88
CA SER A 26 -3.29 -19.28 11.71
C SER A 26 -3.89 -17.96 11.27
N ILE A 27 -5.21 -17.82 11.24
CA ILE A 27 -5.90 -16.58 10.89
C ILE A 27 -5.58 -15.48 11.92
N GLN A 28 -5.58 -15.81 13.21
CA GLN A 28 -5.20 -14.87 14.26
C GLN A 28 -3.76 -14.39 14.10
N ASN A 29 -2.84 -15.31 13.82
CA ASN A 29 -1.42 -14.98 13.61
C ASN A 29 -1.23 -14.07 12.39
N LEU A 30 -1.94 -14.32 11.30
CA LEU A 30 -1.91 -13.47 10.11
C LEU A 30 -2.44 -12.07 10.41
N SER A 31 -3.51 -11.95 11.17
CA SER A 31 -4.08 -10.66 11.57
C SER A 31 -3.10 -9.86 12.43
N GLN A 32 -2.44 -10.50 13.38
CA GLN A 32 -1.43 -9.85 14.23
C GLN A 32 -0.20 -9.43 13.41
N SER A 33 0.24 -10.26 12.47
CA SER A 33 1.34 -9.94 11.56
C SER A 33 1.01 -8.74 10.68
N LYS A 34 -0.23 -8.62 10.21
CA LYS A 34 -0.70 -7.49 9.44
C LYS A 34 -0.64 -6.19 10.25
N ILE A 35 -1.11 -6.21 11.49
CA ILE A 35 -1.07 -5.04 12.39
C ILE A 35 0.37 -4.59 12.63
N THR A 36 1.26 -5.54 12.92
CA THR A 36 2.69 -5.25 13.15
C THR A 36 3.32 -4.63 11.90
N LEU A 37 3.02 -5.17 10.72
CA LEU A 37 3.53 -4.65 9.45
C LEU A 37 3.02 -3.23 9.20
N GLU A 38 1.74 -2.97 9.43
CA GLU A 38 1.16 -1.63 9.27
C GLU A 38 1.81 -0.61 10.21
N GLN A 39 2.07 -0.98 11.46
CA GLN A 39 2.76 -0.12 12.41
C GLN A 39 4.19 0.20 11.95
N HIS A 40 4.90 -0.79 11.43
CA HIS A 40 6.25 -0.62 10.89
C HIS A 40 6.25 0.30 9.67
N LEU A 41 5.32 0.08 8.73
CA LEU A 41 5.16 0.91 7.54
C LEU A 41 4.82 2.36 7.90
N ASN A 42 3.95 2.58 8.88
CA ASN A 42 3.59 3.92 9.33
C ASN A 42 4.79 4.69 9.88
N LYS A 43 5.70 4.01 10.59
CA LYS A 43 6.95 4.63 11.05
C LYS A 43 7.85 5.04 9.89
N ILE A 44 7.98 4.20 8.88
CA ILE A 44 8.74 4.51 7.67
C ILE A 44 8.11 5.69 6.94
N PHE A 45 6.80 5.69 6.77
CA PHE A 45 6.08 6.74 6.05
C PHE A 45 6.22 8.11 6.72
N LYS A 46 6.17 8.16 8.05
CA LYS A 46 6.36 9.41 8.80
C LYS A 46 7.74 10.04 8.54
N LYS A 47 8.76 9.21 8.29
CA LYS A 47 10.11 9.69 7.98
C LYS A 47 10.25 10.17 6.54
N LEU A 48 9.53 9.55 5.61
CA LEU A 48 9.65 9.80 4.17
C LEU A 48 8.70 10.86 3.65
N ILE A 49 7.52 10.98 4.24
CA ILE A 49 6.46 11.84 3.74
C ILE A 49 6.49 13.19 4.45
N ILE A 50 6.53 14.24 3.66
CA ILE A 50 6.35 15.63 4.13
C ILE A 50 5.02 16.12 3.55
N LYS A 51 4.09 16.46 4.43
CA LYS A 51 2.79 16.99 4.01
C LYS A 51 2.83 18.52 4.03
N ALA A 52 2.55 19.14 2.89
CA ALA A 52 2.54 20.59 2.73
C ALA A 52 1.38 21.02 1.84
N ASN A 53 0.56 21.93 2.30
CA ASN A 53 -0.50 22.65 1.53
C ASN A 53 -1.17 21.82 0.40
N ASN A 54 -1.84 20.72 0.73
CA ASN A 54 -2.52 19.82 -0.21
C ASN A 54 -1.56 19.09 -1.18
N GLU A 55 -0.28 19.07 -0.88
CA GLU A 55 0.72 18.30 -1.61
C GLU A 55 1.44 17.34 -0.66
N ILE A 56 1.96 16.26 -1.20
CA ILE A 56 2.83 15.34 -0.48
C ILE A 56 4.17 15.33 -1.18
N LEU A 57 5.23 15.44 -0.38
CA LEU A 57 6.62 15.37 -0.82
C LEU A 57 7.24 14.09 -0.29
N ILE A 58 7.86 13.31 -1.16
CA ILE A 58 8.58 12.09 -0.79
C ILE A 58 10.03 12.24 -1.21
N ASN A 59 10.97 12.04 -0.27
CA ASN A 59 12.38 12.03 -0.60
C ASN A 59 12.70 10.86 -1.53
N PHE A 60 13.04 11.17 -2.77
CA PHE A 60 13.22 10.18 -3.81
C PHE A 60 14.45 9.28 -3.60
N LYS A 61 15.50 9.82 -3.00
CA LYS A 61 16.70 9.05 -2.68
C LYS A 61 16.39 7.92 -1.69
N ASN A 62 15.69 8.24 -0.61
CA ASN A 62 15.25 7.25 0.39
C ASN A 62 14.20 6.30 -0.17
N TYR A 63 13.33 6.80 -1.04
CA TYR A 63 12.33 5.99 -1.73
C TYR A 63 12.97 4.87 -2.58
N LYS A 64 14.05 5.16 -3.29
CA LYS A 64 14.73 4.16 -4.14
C LYS A 64 15.23 2.95 -3.36
N ASP A 65 15.59 3.12 -2.10
CA ASP A 65 16.11 2.06 -1.25
C ASP A 65 15.04 1.11 -0.72
N LEU A 66 13.77 1.43 -0.93
CA LEU A 66 12.66 0.60 -0.49
C LEU A 66 12.43 -0.58 -1.43
N ASN A 67 11.94 -1.72 -0.88
CA ASN A 67 11.51 -2.83 -1.72
C ASN A 67 10.19 -2.50 -2.44
N MET A 68 9.82 -3.31 -3.42
CA MET A 68 8.64 -3.08 -4.25
C MET A 68 7.34 -3.02 -3.43
N ASP A 69 7.16 -3.94 -2.49
CA ASP A 69 5.95 -3.98 -1.67
C ASP A 69 5.80 -2.74 -0.81
N THR A 70 6.90 -2.24 -0.25
CA THR A 70 6.91 -1.01 0.55
C THR A 70 6.64 0.22 -0.33
N LYS A 71 7.18 0.26 -1.54
CA LYS A 71 6.89 1.32 -2.52
C LYS A 71 5.41 1.38 -2.87
N ILE A 72 4.80 0.21 -3.14
CA ILE A 72 3.36 0.11 -3.44
C ILE A 72 2.54 0.62 -2.26
N ALA A 73 2.86 0.19 -1.05
CA ALA A 73 2.18 0.64 0.16
C ALA A 73 2.33 2.14 0.39
N LEU A 74 3.52 2.69 0.14
CA LEU A 74 3.79 4.12 0.27
C LEU A 74 2.95 4.96 -0.71
N ILE A 75 2.88 4.54 -1.97
CA ILE A 75 2.08 5.23 -2.99
C ILE A 75 0.60 5.21 -2.61
N ASN A 76 0.06 4.06 -2.25
CA ASN A 76 -1.34 3.94 -1.83
C ASN A 76 -1.64 4.79 -0.59
N HIS A 77 -0.76 4.75 0.41
CA HIS A 77 -0.90 5.58 1.62
C HIS A 77 -0.90 7.06 1.29
N SER A 78 0.01 7.51 0.43
CA SER A 78 0.13 8.91 0.02
C SER A 78 -1.11 9.40 -0.72
N VAL A 79 -1.65 8.60 -1.62
CA VAL A 79 -2.89 8.96 -2.33
C VAL A 79 -4.07 9.04 -1.37
N LYS A 80 -4.17 8.12 -0.42
CA LYS A 80 -5.23 8.16 0.62
C LYS A 80 -5.14 9.40 1.49
N GLN A 81 -3.96 9.91 1.77
CA GLN A 81 -3.77 11.15 2.52
C GLN A 81 -4.30 12.37 1.76
N LEU A 82 -4.22 12.36 0.44
CA LEU A 82 -4.72 13.45 -0.40
C LEU A 82 -6.20 13.29 -0.75
N LYS A 83 -6.67 12.05 -0.91
CA LYS A 83 -8.06 11.73 -1.29
C LYS A 83 -8.65 10.72 -0.32
N SER A 84 -9.53 11.16 0.56
CA SER A 84 -10.16 10.33 1.58
C SER A 84 -11.00 9.18 1.02
N ASN A 85 -11.55 9.32 -0.18
CA ASN A 85 -12.40 8.31 -0.83
C ASN A 85 -11.61 7.39 -1.77
N TYR A 86 -10.31 7.33 -1.62
CA TYR A 86 -9.47 6.49 -2.45
C TYR A 86 -9.59 5.02 -2.05
N TYR A 87 -9.80 4.17 -3.04
CA TYR A 87 -9.69 2.71 -2.88
C TYR A 87 -8.35 2.25 -3.42
N ASP A 88 -7.74 1.26 -2.77
CA ASP A 88 -6.46 0.72 -3.21
C ASP A 88 -6.55 0.28 -4.68
N LEU A 89 -5.66 0.81 -5.50
CA LEU A 89 -5.59 0.46 -6.91
C LEU A 89 -5.00 -0.94 -7.07
N ARG A 90 -5.29 -1.54 -8.22
CA ARG A 90 -4.66 -2.81 -8.57
C ARG A 90 -3.14 -2.64 -8.56
N SER A 91 -2.46 -3.56 -7.91
CA SER A 91 -1.00 -3.54 -7.74
C SER A 91 -0.26 -3.32 -9.07
N LYS A 92 -0.75 -3.88 -10.16
CA LYS A 92 -0.15 -3.72 -11.49
C LYS A 92 -0.08 -2.27 -11.95
N LYS A 93 -1.11 -1.47 -11.70
CA LYS A 93 -1.12 -0.03 -12.06
C LYS A 93 -0.08 0.74 -11.25
N VAL A 94 0.02 0.42 -9.95
CA VAL A 94 1.00 1.03 -9.06
C VAL A 94 2.41 0.61 -9.46
N GLU A 95 2.62 -0.66 -9.78
CA GLU A 95 3.90 -1.18 -10.27
C GLU A 95 4.34 -0.49 -11.56
N ASN A 96 3.42 -0.25 -12.50
CA ASN A 96 3.71 0.46 -13.73
C ASN A 96 4.15 1.91 -13.46
N LEU A 97 3.49 2.59 -12.51
CA LEU A 97 3.91 3.92 -12.08
C LEU A 97 5.32 3.90 -11.49
N ILE A 98 5.59 2.96 -10.61
CA ILE A 98 6.91 2.79 -9.96
C ILE A 98 8.00 2.57 -11.02
N SER A 99 7.73 1.71 -11.99
CA SER A 99 8.66 1.46 -13.12
C SER A 99 8.90 2.73 -13.94
N SER A 100 7.86 3.53 -14.14
CA SER A 100 7.97 4.81 -14.86
C SER A 100 8.82 5.83 -14.11
N LEU A 101 8.72 5.85 -12.77
CA LEU A 101 9.49 6.76 -11.93
C LEU A 101 10.99 6.49 -12.00
N ASP A 102 11.39 5.25 -12.23
CA ASP A 102 12.80 4.87 -12.33
C ASP A 102 13.41 5.15 -13.70
N LYS A 103 12.60 5.49 -14.71
CA LYS A 103 13.10 5.79 -16.05
C LYS A 103 13.65 7.22 -16.12
N LYS A 104 14.73 7.39 -16.87
CA LYS A 104 15.25 8.70 -17.22
C LYS A 104 14.24 9.44 -18.11
N GLY A 105 14.01 10.72 -17.84
CA GLY A 105 13.06 11.53 -18.61
C GLY A 105 11.63 11.46 -18.11
N PHE A 106 11.38 10.88 -16.95
CA PHE A 106 10.06 10.94 -16.32
C PHE A 106 9.64 12.39 -16.09
N LYS A 107 8.51 12.79 -16.65
CA LYS A 107 7.96 14.15 -16.48
C LYS A 107 6.86 14.15 -15.43
N ASN A 108 5.77 13.51 -15.73
CA ASN A 108 4.65 13.36 -14.81
C ASN A 108 3.82 12.12 -15.17
N SER A 109 2.98 11.71 -14.24
CA SER A 109 2.02 10.62 -14.45
C SER A 109 0.84 10.82 -13.51
N THR A 110 -0.33 10.31 -13.88
CA THR A 110 -1.52 10.36 -13.06
C THR A 110 -1.91 8.97 -12.60
N LEU A 111 -2.33 8.87 -11.33
CA LEU A 111 -2.80 7.62 -10.76
C LEU A 111 -3.75 7.94 -9.60
N GLY A 112 -4.92 7.30 -9.59
CA GLY A 112 -5.88 7.48 -8.50
C GLY A 112 -6.39 8.91 -8.35
N GLY A 113 -6.38 9.71 -9.43
CA GLY A 113 -6.79 11.11 -9.40
C GLY A 113 -5.74 12.04 -8.81
N CYS A 114 -4.51 11.58 -8.68
CA CYS A 114 -3.37 12.39 -8.24
C CYS A 114 -2.34 12.47 -9.36
N ILE A 115 -1.64 13.61 -9.42
CA ILE A 115 -0.53 13.82 -10.34
C ILE A 115 0.77 13.59 -9.57
N PHE A 116 1.64 12.77 -10.15
CA PHE A 116 2.98 12.48 -9.64
C PHE A 116 4.01 13.15 -10.54
N PHE A 117 4.89 13.93 -9.96
CA PHE A 117 5.97 14.56 -10.71
C PHE A 117 7.23 14.71 -9.84
N LYS A 118 8.38 14.73 -10.48
CA LYS A 118 9.66 14.93 -9.81
C LYS A 118 10.03 16.39 -9.83
N LYS A 119 10.44 16.93 -8.69
CA LYS A 119 11.00 18.27 -8.58
C LYS A 119 12.20 18.24 -7.65
N GLY A 120 13.41 18.43 -8.21
CA GLY A 120 14.64 18.29 -7.45
C GLY A 120 14.82 16.88 -6.91
N GLU A 121 15.05 16.77 -5.61
CA GLU A 121 15.26 15.49 -4.92
C GLU A 121 13.94 14.86 -4.42
N TYR A 122 12.79 15.49 -4.69
CA TYR A 122 11.50 15.07 -4.15
C TYR A 122 10.59 14.58 -5.25
N LEU A 123 9.87 13.50 -4.93
CA LEU A 123 8.67 13.10 -5.66
C LEU A 123 7.50 13.88 -5.05
N ARG A 124 6.76 14.61 -5.87
CA ARG A 124 5.61 15.41 -5.44
C ARG A 124 4.33 14.81 -5.94
N LEU A 125 3.33 14.80 -5.06
CA LEU A 125 1.98 14.36 -5.38
C LEU A 125 1.00 15.48 -5.06
N LYS A 126 0.07 15.73 -5.96
CA LYS A 126 -1.06 16.62 -5.72
C LYS A 126 -2.32 16.07 -6.38
N VAL A 127 -3.48 16.48 -5.87
CA VAL A 127 -4.75 16.09 -6.48
C VAL A 127 -4.85 16.70 -7.88
N GLU A 128 -5.25 15.89 -8.86
CA GLU A 128 -5.51 16.35 -10.21
C GLU A 128 -6.70 17.29 -10.20
N LYS A 129 -6.50 18.51 -10.68
CA LYS A 129 -7.58 19.47 -10.88
C LYS A 129 -8.23 19.21 -12.22
N ARG A 130 -9.53 18.93 -12.20
CA ARG A 130 -10.35 18.83 -13.39
C ARG A 130 -11.07 20.13 -13.66
#